data_69b1bf54aec883fbd487b6c0aa11accb
#
_entry.id   69b1bf54aec883fbd487b6c0aa11accb
#
_cell.length_a   1.000
_cell.length_b   1.000
_cell.length_c   1.000
_cell.angle_alpha   90.00
_cell.angle_beta   90.00
_cell.angle_gamma   90.00
#
_symmetry.space_group_name_H-M   'P 1'
#
loop_
_entity.id
_entity.type
_entity.pdbx_description
1 polymer ?
#
loop_
_entity_poly.entity_id
_entity_poly.type
_entity_poly.pdbx_seq_one_letter_code
_entity_poly.pdbx_strand_id
1 'polypeptide(L)'
;IEVLKHGGSIVSGLLTLALAALVVILDKTLVYRRHAHLPETLRQLVETYGFSWSDLERQLAELGPRNYFGRFFGTIMDNRAKPAWWVESRAGDEASQIEKSLSRGLWVLETVVTAAPLLGLLGTILGMMQSFKLIGPAGLTNPGGVTAGVAEALIATAVGLLIALIALFAFNYLSRLQAQTLDEMERLGTRVLDHIRLDAQAGGDGHEAA
;
A
#
# COMPACT_ATOMS: atom_id res chain seq x y z
N ILE A 1 -2.01 -27.40 14.94
CA ILE A 1 -1.59 -27.17 16.35
C ILE A 1 -0.38 -28.07 16.69
N GLU A 2 -0.27 -29.30 16.17
CA GLU A 2 0.91 -30.18 16.42
C GLU A 2 2.19 -29.67 15.75
N VAL A 3 2.11 -29.07 14.56
CA VAL A 3 3.25 -28.45 13.84
C VAL A 3 3.87 -27.30 14.65
N LEU A 4 3.05 -26.56 15.42
CA LEU A 4 3.51 -25.49 16.30
C LEU A 4 4.31 -25.99 17.51
N LYS A 5 4.08 -27.22 17.97
CA LYS A 5 4.80 -27.81 19.11
C LYS A 5 6.18 -28.35 18.76
N HIS A 6 6.39 -28.77 17.51
CA HIS A 6 7.64 -29.40 17.07
C HIS A 6 8.52 -28.48 16.20
N GLY A 7 7.94 -27.47 15.55
CA GLY A 7 8.66 -26.55 14.63
C GLY A 7 9.52 -25.46 15.29
N GLY A 8 9.64 -25.43 16.60
CA GLY A 8 10.54 -24.52 17.30
C GLY A 8 10.33 -23.02 17.00
N SER A 9 11.35 -22.22 17.29
CA SER A 9 11.35 -20.75 17.14
C SER A 9 11.16 -20.25 15.70
N ILE A 10 11.46 -21.05 14.69
CA ILE A 10 11.36 -20.65 13.27
C ILE A 10 9.93 -20.63 12.79
N VAL A 11 9.13 -21.64 13.13
CA VAL A 11 7.71 -21.68 12.77
C VAL A 11 6.97 -20.53 13.43
N SER A 12 7.30 -20.19 14.69
CA SER A 12 6.73 -19.01 15.34
C SER A 12 7.13 -17.69 14.65
N GLY A 13 8.37 -17.59 14.17
CA GLY A 13 8.84 -16.46 13.36
C GLY A 13 8.06 -16.31 12.04
N LEU A 14 7.89 -17.41 11.30
CA LEU A 14 7.11 -17.45 10.07
C LEU A 14 5.64 -17.07 10.29
N LEU A 15 5.03 -17.55 11.37
CA LEU A 15 3.66 -17.20 11.73
C LEU A 15 3.52 -15.71 12.10
N THR A 16 4.50 -15.16 12.78
CA THR A 16 4.53 -13.72 13.11
C THR A 16 4.60 -12.89 11.83
N LEU A 17 5.45 -13.24 10.87
CA LEU A 17 5.53 -12.56 9.58
C LEU A 17 4.23 -12.70 8.77
N ALA A 18 3.63 -13.89 8.75
CA ALA A 18 2.35 -14.11 8.08
C ALA A 18 1.24 -13.26 8.69
N LEU A 19 1.17 -13.18 10.02
CA LEU A 19 0.19 -12.35 10.72
C LEU A 19 0.41 -10.86 10.44
N ALA A 20 1.66 -10.39 10.48
CA ALA A 20 2.00 -9.01 10.16
C ALA A 20 1.60 -8.65 8.72
N ALA A 21 1.91 -9.51 7.76
CA ALA A 21 1.48 -9.33 6.37
C ALA A 21 -0.05 -9.27 6.24
N LEU A 22 -0.76 -10.20 6.89
CA LEU A 22 -2.22 -10.25 6.86
C LEU A 22 -2.86 -8.97 7.41
N VAL A 23 -2.37 -8.49 8.55
CA VAL A 23 -2.86 -7.24 9.18
C VAL A 23 -2.68 -6.06 8.23
N VAL A 24 -1.50 -5.92 7.61
CA VAL A 24 -1.23 -4.83 6.65
C VAL A 24 -2.13 -4.96 5.40
N ILE A 25 -2.29 -6.15 4.87
CA ILE A 25 -3.16 -6.38 3.69
C ILE A 25 -4.61 -5.97 4.00
N LEU A 26 -5.14 -6.38 5.15
CA LEU A 26 -6.51 -6.06 5.56
C LEU A 26 -6.68 -4.56 5.80
N ASP A 27 -5.76 -3.94 6.56
CA ASP A 27 -5.79 -2.49 6.84
C ASP A 27 -5.78 -1.69 5.54
N LYS A 28 -4.83 -1.97 4.64
CA LYS A 28 -4.71 -1.24 3.38
C LYS A 28 -5.90 -1.46 2.45
N THR A 29 -6.38 -2.68 2.34
CA THR A 29 -7.57 -2.97 1.53
C THR A 29 -8.79 -2.18 2.04
N LEU A 30 -8.97 -2.07 3.36
CA LEU A 30 -10.04 -1.28 3.95
C LEU A 30 -9.86 0.22 3.71
N VAL A 31 -8.63 0.73 3.85
CA VAL A 31 -8.30 2.15 3.58
C VAL A 31 -8.61 2.50 2.13
N TYR A 32 -8.14 1.70 1.16
CA TYR A 32 -8.40 1.97 -0.25
C TYR A 32 -9.89 1.93 -0.58
N ARG A 33 -10.62 0.94 -0.08
CA ARG A 33 -12.07 0.84 -0.33
C ARG A 33 -12.88 1.97 0.28
N ARG A 34 -12.44 2.54 1.41
CA ARG A 34 -13.19 3.57 2.15
C ARG A 34 -12.76 4.99 1.83
N HIS A 35 -11.49 5.23 1.55
CA HIS A 35 -10.92 6.59 1.52
C HIS A 35 -10.26 6.98 0.20
N ALA A 36 -9.97 6.02 -0.69
CA ALA A 36 -9.33 6.30 -1.98
C ALA A 36 -10.29 6.11 -3.17
N HIS A 37 -11.60 6.12 -2.93
CA HIS A 37 -12.60 6.03 -4.00
C HIS A 37 -12.80 7.41 -4.62
N LEU A 38 -12.58 7.51 -5.93
CA LEU A 38 -12.92 8.66 -6.75
C LEU A 38 -14.27 8.38 -7.43
N PRO A 39 -15.33 9.18 -7.14
CA PRO A 39 -16.59 9.07 -7.87
C PRO A 39 -16.41 9.46 -9.32
N GLU A 40 -17.03 8.71 -10.20
CA GLU A 40 -16.99 8.97 -11.66
C GLU A 40 -17.60 10.35 -11.99
N THR A 41 -18.58 10.81 -11.20
CA THR A 41 -19.19 12.15 -11.32
C THR A 41 -18.18 13.27 -11.11
N LEU A 42 -17.29 13.14 -10.12
CA LEU A 42 -16.24 14.13 -9.86
C LEU A 42 -15.20 14.13 -10.98
N ARG A 43 -14.83 12.97 -11.45
CA ARG A 43 -13.92 12.83 -12.60
C ARG A 43 -14.48 13.49 -13.84
N GLN A 44 -15.72 13.18 -14.20
CA GLN A 44 -16.40 13.77 -15.36
C GLN A 44 -16.54 15.27 -15.24
N LEU A 45 -16.88 15.80 -14.06
CA LEU A 45 -16.99 17.24 -13.83
C LEU A 45 -15.68 17.97 -14.14
N VAL A 46 -14.56 17.44 -13.68
CA VAL A 46 -13.22 18.06 -13.87
C VAL A 46 -12.75 17.91 -15.33
N GLU A 47 -13.14 16.85 -16.02
CA GLU A 47 -12.73 16.58 -17.42
C GLU A 47 -13.61 17.28 -18.46
N THR A 48 -14.79 17.74 -18.10
CA THR A 48 -15.76 18.32 -19.03
C THR A 48 -15.56 19.82 -19.21
N TYR A 49 -15.84 20.35 -20.41
CA TYR A 49 -15.78 21.79 -20.70
C TYR A 49 -16.79 22.65 -19.90
N GLY A 50 -17.78 22.03 -19.27
CA GLY A 50 -18.77 22.67 -18.41
C GLY A 50 -18.41 22.71 -16.94
N PHE A 51 -17.13 22.87 -16.61
CA PHE A 51 -16.65 22.94 -15.23
C PHE A 51 -17.33 24.05 -14.44
N SER A 52 -17.78 23.74 -13.23
CA SER A 52 -18.42 24.67 -12.30
C SER A 52 -17.85 24.50 -10.90
N TRP A 53 -17.39 25.59 -10.31
CA TRP A 53 -16.87 25.63 -8.93
C TRP A 53 -17.93 25.20 -7.91
N SER A 54 -19.20 25.60 -8.11
CA SER A 54 -20.30 25.24 -7.20
C SER A 54 -20.62 23.74 -7.24
N ASP A 55 -20.49 23.10 -8.41
CA ASP A 55 -20.70 21.68 -8.53
C ASP A 55 -19.54 20.88 -7.92
N LEU A 56 -18.31 21.39 -8.08
CA LEU A 56 -17.13 20.80 -7.41
C LEU A 56 -17.30 20.87 -5.89
N GLU A 57 -17.67 22.03 -5.33
CA GLU A 57 -17.88 22.21 -3.90
C GLU A 57 -18.95 21.24 -3.34
N ARG A 58 -20.06 21.09 -4.06
CA ARG A 58 -21.13 20.14 -3.68
C ARG A 58 -20.63 18.70 -3.66
N GLN A 59 -19.91 18.26 -4.69
CA GLN A 59 -19.36 16.90 -4.75
C GLN A 59 -18.31 16.63 -3.69
N LEU A 60 -17.46 17.62 -3.36
CA LEU A 60 -16.49 17.51 -2.28
C LEU A 60 -17.16 17.38 -0.90
N ALA A 61 -18.27 18.10 -0.69
CA ALA A 61 -19.06 17.97 0.54
C ALA A 61 -19.64 16.56 0.71
N GLU A 62 -20.07 15.92 -0.37
CA GLU A 62 -20.56 14.53 -0.36
C GLU A 62 -19.45 13.51 -0.07
N LEU A 63 -18.23 13.72 -0.58
CA LEU A 63 -17.09 12.85 -0.33
C LEU A 63 -16.62 12.86 1.12
N GLY A 64 -16.75 14.00 1.77
CA GLY A 64 -16.35 14.22 3.14
C GLY A 64 -14.82 14.33 3.36
N PRO A 65 -14.41 14.80 4.56
CA PRO A 65 -13.01 15.17 4.84
C PRO A 65 -12.07 13.97 5.03
N ARG A 66 -12.57 12.75 5.07
CA ARG A 66 -11.76 11.52 5.21
C ARG A 66 -11.34 10.92 3.87
N ASN A 67 -11.98 11.32 2.78
CA ASN A 67 -11.61 10.86 1.44
C ASN A 67 -10.36 11.59 0.96
N TYR A 68 -9.38 10.89 0.40
CA TYR A 68 -8.13 11.48 -0.06
C TYR A 68 -8.32 12.47 -1.21
N PHE A 69 -9.21 12.17 -2.16
CA PHE A 69 -9.57 13.12 -3.23
C PHE A 69 -10.32 14.34 -2.67
N GLY A 70 -11.22 14.13 -1.68
CA GLY A 70 -11.89 15.22 -0.99
C GLY A 70 -10.93 16.19 -0.30
N ARG A 71 -9.89 15.67 0.35
CA ARG A 71 -8.83 16.47 0.98
C ARG A 71 -7.99 17.22 -0.06
N PHE A 72 -7.55 16.52 -1.10
CA PHE A 72 -6.72 17.10 -2.16
C PHE A 72 -7.43 18.25 -2.87
N PHE A 73 -8.64 18.01 -3.38
CA PHE A 73 -9.41 19.06 -4.06
C PHE A 73 -9.93 20.13 -3.10
N GLY A 74 -10.23 19.78 -1.84
CA GLY A 74 -10.55 20.75 -0.79
C GLY A 74 -9.42 21.76 -0.58
N THR A 75 -8.16 21.29 -0.55
CA THR A 75 -6.98 22.16 -0.46
C THR A 75 -6.89 23.13 -1.65
N ILE A 76 -7.21 22.68 -2.86
CA ILE A 76 -7.25 23.54 -4.05
C ILE A 76 -8.38 24.57 -3.93
N MET A 77 -9.58 24.14 -3.53
CA MET A 77 -10.75 25.02 -3.37
C MET A 77 -10.52 26.11 -2.33
N ASP A 78 -9.99 25.76 -1.16
CA ASP A 78 -9.73 26.69 -0.06
C ASP A 78 -8.71 27.78 -0.45
N ASN A 79 -7.84 27.47 -1.39
CA ASN A 79 -6.79 28.38 -1.84
C ASN A 79 -7.05 29.00 -3.22
N ARG A 80 -8.19 28.75 -3.86
CA ARG A 80 -8.47 29.15 -5.26
C ARG A 80 -8.32 30.65 -5.56
N ALA A 81 -8.49 31.50 -4.54
CA ALA A 81 -8.32 32.95 -4.67
C ALA A 81 -6.85 33.40 -4.64
N LYS A 82 -5.91 32.50 -4.43
CA LYS A 82 -4.46 32.76 -4.41
C LYS A 82 -3.86 32.53 -5.80
N PRO A 83 -2.67 33.08 -6.07
CA PRO A 83 -1.98 32.83 -7.33
C PRO A 83 -1.83 31.32 -7.61
N ALA A 84 -1.94 30.92 -8.88
CA ALA A 84 -1.93 29.50 -9.29
C ALA A 84 -0.70 28.73 -8.77
N TRP A 85 0.49 29.35 -8.79
CA TRP A 85 1.71 28.71 -8.26
C TRP A 85 1.62 28.39 -6.76
N TRP A 86 0.89 29.23 -5.99
CA TRP A 86 0.67 28.96 -4.56
C TRP A 86 -0.27 27.78 -4.36
N VAL A 87 -1.36 27.72 -5.12
CA VAL A 87 -2.33 26.63 -5.07
C VAL A 87 -1.66 25.32 -5.46
N GLU A 88 -0.86 25.33 -6.52
CA GLU A 88 -0.08 24.18 -6.98
C GLU A 88 0.87 23.66 -5.89
N SER A 89 1.60 24.57 -5.22
CA SER A 89 2.48 24.19 -4.11
C SER A 89 1.69 23.56 -2.96
N ARG A 90 0.53 24.10 -2.57
CA ARG A 90 -0.30 23.54 -1.49
C ARG A 90 -0.90 22.19 -1.87
N ALA A 91 -1.36 22.04 -3.11
CA ALA A 91 -1.85 20.78 -3.64
C ALA A 91 -0.75 19.72 -3.65
N GLY A 92 0.47 20.07 -4.05
CA GLY A 92 1.64 19.19 -4.01
C GLY A 92 2.01 18.75 -2.59
N ASP A 93 1.98 19.65 -1.61
CA ASP A 93 2.20 19.33 -0.20
C ASP A 93 1.15 18.32 0.30
N GLU A 94 -0.14 18.52 -0.04
CA GLU A 94 -1.22 17.62 0.35
C GLU A 94 -1.10 16.26 -0.34
N ALA A 95 -0.77 16.22 -1.64
CA ALA A 95 -0.52 14.97 -2.37
C ALA A 95 0.62 14.17 -1.73
N SER A 96 1.72 14.84 -1.33
CA SER A 96 2.83 14.19 -0.62
C SER A 96 2.42 13.61 0.74
N GLN A 97 1.52 14.28 1.49
CA GLN A 97 1.00 13.75 2.75
C GLN A 97 0.09 12.54 2.53
N ILE A 98 -0.73 12.57 1.46
CA ILE A 98 -1.58 11.46 1.06
C ILE A 98 -0.70 10.27 0.65
N GLU A 99 0.34 10.48 -0.14
CA GLU A 99 1.31 9.45 -0.53
C GLU A 99 1.92 8.76 0.70
N LYS A 100 2.40 9.54 1.68
CA LYS A 100 2.92 9.00 2.94
C LYS A 100 1.89 8.19 3.71
N SER A 101 0.62 8.59 3.67
CA SER A 101 -0.48 7.86 4.32
C SER A 101 -0.79 6.55 3.60
N LEU A 102 -0.76 6.54 2.27
CA LEU A 102 -1.00 5.37 1.44
C LEU A 102 0.16 4.36 1.52
N SER A 103 1.40 4.83 1.51
CA SER A 103 2.60 3.97 1.60
C SER A 103 2.86 3.42 3.00
N ARG A 104 2.22 4.00 4.03
CA ARG A 104 2.43 3.59 5.42
C ARG A 104 2.13 2.10 5.61
N GLY A 105 3.14 1.35 6.05
CA GLY A 105 3.03 -0.10 6.32
C GLY A 105 3.35 -0.98 5.11
N LEU A 106 3.45 -0.48 3.88
CA LEU A 106 3.85 -1.30 2.72
C LEU A 106 5.26 -1.86 2.87
N TRP A 107 6.16 -1.15 3.56
CA TRP A 107 7.49 -1.63 3.88
C TRP A 107 7.49 -2.96 4.67
N VAL A 108 6.43 -3.22 5.46
CA VAL A 108 6.28 -4.50 6.17
C VAL A 108 6.10 -5.65 5.18
N LEU A 109 5.25 -5.45 4.15
CA LEU A 109 5.06 -6.47 3.11
C LEU A 109 6.36 -6.70 2.34
N GLU A 110 7.07 -5.65 1.97
CA GLU A 110 8.39 -5.72 1.31
C GLU A 110 9.39 -6.52 2.16
N THR A 111 9.43 -6.25 3.47
CA THR A 111 10.26 -7.01 4.41
C THR A 111 9.85 -8.48 4.47
N VAL A 112 8.56 -8.79 4.51
CA VAL A 112 8.06 -10.18 4.55
C VAL A 112 8.43 -10.93 3.27
N VAL A 113 8.36 -10.29 2.11
CA VAL A 113 8.76 -10.87 0.81
C VAL A 113 10.20 -11.39 0.85
N THR A 114 11.10 -10.68 1.51
CA THR A 114 12.52 -11.05 1.60
C THR A 114 12.82 -11.93 2.81
N ALA A 115 12.25 -11.63 3.96
CA ALA A 115 12.57 -12.31 5.22
C ALA A 115 11.92 -13.72 5.33
N ALA A 116 10.71 -13.92 4.79
CA ALA A 116 10.03 -15.19 4.96
C ALA A 116 10.75 -16.36 4.26
N PRO A 117 11.27 -16.24 3.00
CA PRO A 117 12.07 -17.29 2.39
C PRO A 117 13.37 -17.56 3.14
N LEU A 118 14.03 -16.51 3.66
CA LEU A 118 15.27 -16.66 4.41
C LEU A 118 15.04 -17.40 5.74
N LEU A 119 13.95 -17.10 6.43
CA LEU A 119 13.54 -17.85 7.62
C LEU A 119 13.18 -19.30 7.30
N GLY A 120 12.50 -19.54 6.18
CA GLY A 120 12.23 -20.89 5.69
C GLY A 120 13.52 -21.67 5.41
N LEU A 121 14.49 -21.05 4.72
CA LEU A 121 15.81 -21.65 4.48
C LEU A 121 16.56 -21.91 5.78
N LEU A 122 16.54 -20.99 6.72
CA LEU A 122 17.12 -21.19 8.06
C LEU A 122 16.47 -22.39 8.75
N GLY A 123 15.17 -22.59 8.55
CA GLY A 123 14.42 -23.75 9.03
C GLY A 123 14.96 -25.07 8.49
N THR A 124 15.28 -25.15 7.21
CA THR A 124 15.90 -26.38 6.65
C THR A 124 17.28 -26.63 7.20
N ILE A 125 18.10 -25.59 7.33
CA ILE A 125 19.46 -25.76 7.86
C ILE A 125 19.41 -26.30 9.30
N LEU A 126 18.62 -25.69 10.17
CA LEU A 126 18.52 -26.11 11.57
C LEU A 126 17.83 -27.48 11.72
N GLY A 127 16.79 -27.75 10.92
CA GLY A 127 16.10 -29.05 10.92
C GLY A 127 17.02 -30.20 10.49
N MET A 128 17.79 -29.98 9.41
CA MET A 128 18.79 -30.97 8.98
C MET A 128 19.90 -31.15 10.02
N MET A 129 20.40 -30.08 10.63
CA MET A 129 21.41 -30.19 11.70
C MET A 129 20.90 -31.00 12.88
N GLN A 130 19.64 -30.87 13.26
CA GLN A 130 19.03 -31.66 14.33
C GLN A 130 18.86 -33.10 13.91
N SER A 131 18.43 -33.36 12.67
CA SER A 131 18.29 -34.73 12.12
C SER A 131 19.62 -35.50 12.13
N PHE A 132 20.71 -34.82 11.75
CA PHE A 132 22.03 -35.45 11.76
C PHE A 132 22.56 -35.79 13.17
N LYS A 133 22.11 -35.05 14.21
CA LYS A 133 22.46 -35.40 15.60
C LYS A 133 21.87 -36.76 16.04
N LEU A 134 20.83 -37.25 15.36
CA LEU A 134 20.24 -38.57 15.63
C LEU A 134 21.06 -39.73 15.07
N ILE A 135 22.10 -39.43 14.28
CA ILE A 135 23.05 -40.40 13.77
C ILE A 135 24.19 -40.54 14.81
N GLY A 136 24.17 -41.60 15.58
CA GLY A 136 25.21 -41.85 16.59
C GLY A 136 26.51 -42.37 16.00
N PRO A 137 27.61 -42.46 16.81
CA PRO A 137 28.93 -42.94 16.38
C PRO A 137 28.92 -44.38 15.84
N ALA A 138 27.94 -45.19 16.23
CA ALA A 138 27.77 -46.60 15.81
C ALA A 138 26.82 -46.77 14.60
N GLY A 139 26.39 -45.65 13.96
CA GLY A 139 25.42 -45.61 12.85
C GLY A 139 24.06 -45.08 13.23
N LEU A 140 23.06 -45.30 12.34
CA LEU A 140 21.70 -44.77 12.54
C LEU A 140 21.02 -45.42 13.75
N THR A 141 20.82 -44.65 14.82
CA THR A 141 20.08 -45.09 16.00
C THR A 141 18.55 -44.91 15.83
N ASN A 142 18.11 -43.94 14.99
CA ASN A 142 16.69 -43.70 14.72
C ASN A 142 16.47 -43.21 13.28
N PRO A 143 16.37 -44.10 12.26
CA PRO A 143 16.14 -43.70 10.88
C PRO A 143 14.83 -42.93 10.66
N GLY A 144 13.77 -43.27 11.39
CA GLY A 144 12.48 -42.63 11.33
C GLY A 144 12.54 -41.17 11.81
N GLY A 145 13.32 -40.90 12.86
CA GLY A 145 13.53 -39.55 13.39
C GLY A 145 14.30 -38.65 12.41
N VAL A 146 15.29 -39.18 11.72
CA VAL A 146 16.06 -38.45 10.69
C VAL A 146 15.14 -38.07 9.53
N THR A 147 14.35 -38.99 9.01
CA THR A 147 13.41 -38.75 7.90
C THR A 147 12.35 -37.75 8.28
N ALA A 148 11.78 -37.84 9.49
CA ALA A 148 10.78 -36.88 10.00
C ALA A 148 11.36 -35.49 10.12
N GLY A 149 12.57 -35.30 10.66
CA GLY A 149 13.20 -33.98 10.80
C GLY A 149 13.56 -33.34 9.47
N VAL A 150 13.97 -34.12 8.47
CA VAL A 150 14.18 -33.61 7.10
C VAL A 150 12.86 -33.17 6.46
N ALA A 151 11.79 -33.94 6.60
CA ALA A 151 10.48 -33.60 6.08
C ALA A 151 9.95 -32.31 6.72
N GLU A 152 10.07 -32.13 8.03
CA GLU A 152 9.67 -30.92 8.76
C GLU A 152 10.49 -29.72 8.29
N ALA A 153 11.79 -29.87 8.07
CA ALA A 153 12.64 -28.82 7.54
C ALA A 153 12.18 -28.34 6.15
N LEU A 154 11.85 -29.26 5.24
CA LEU A 154 11.35 -28.91 3.91
C LEU A 154 10.00 -28.18 3.95
N ILE A 155 9.12 -28.58 4.87
CA ILE A 155 7.82 -27.90 5.08
C ILE A 155 8.04 -26.45 5.52
N ALA A 156 9.00 -26.17 6.40
CA ALA A 156 9.31 -24.81 6.83
C ALA A 156 9.69 -23.89 5.65
N THR A 157 10.51 -24.40 4.73
CA THR A 157 10.86 -23.63 3.52
C THR A 157 9.67 -23.44 2.59
N ALA A 158 8.85 -24.47 2.36
CA ALA A 158 7.67 -24.36 1.53
C ALA A 158 6.67 -23.32 2.08
N VAL A 159 6.47 -23.29 3.40
CA VAL A 159 5.63 -22.31 4.08
C VAL A 159 6.23 -20.90 3.96
N GLY A 160 7.54 -20.74 4.17
CA GLY A 160 8.22 -19.44 4.01
C GLY A 160 8.07 -18.86 2.61
N LEU A 161 8.22 -19.70 1.58
CA LEU A 161 8.03 -19.32 0.18
C LEU A 161 6.56 -18.95 -0.12
N LEU A 162 5.60 -19.68 0.42
CA LEU A 162 4.18 -19.38 0.24
C LEU A 162 3.80 -18.02 0.87
N ILE A 163 4.27 -17.75 2.08
CA ILE A 163 4.05 -16.46 2.77
C ILE A 163 4.65 -15.33 1.94
N ALA A 164 5.88 -15.48 1.46
CA ALA A 164 6.54 -14.48 0.63
C ALA A 164 5.79 -14.22 -0.68
N LEU A 165 5.28 -15.27 -1.33
CA LEU A 165 4.52 -15.14 -2.57
C LEU A 165 3.23 -14.35 -2.37
N ILE A 166 2.48 -14.64 -1.31
CA ILE A 166 1.25 -13.89 -0.96
C ILE A 166 1.59 -12.43 -0.65
N ALA A 167 2.62 -12.18 0.14
CA ALA A 167 3.06 -10.82 0.47
C ALA A 167 3.51 -10.05 -0.78
N LEU A 168 4.19 -10.69 -1.73
CA LEU A 168 4.66 -10.09 -2.99
C LEU A 168 3.49 -9.63 -3.86
N PHE A 169 2.49 -10.50 -4.07
CA PHE A 169 1.31 -10.12 -4.84
C PHE A 169 0.54 -8.99 -4.18
N ALA A 170 0.38 -9.04 -2.87
CA ALA A 170 -0.29 -7.98 -2.11
C ALA A 170 0.48 -6.65 -2.20
N PHE A 171 1.79 -6.67 -2.00
CA PHE A 171 2.65 -5.50 -2.11
C PHE A 171 2.56 -4.87 -3.50
N ASN A 172 2.73 -5.64 -4.56
CA ASN A 172 2.66 -5.15 -5.94
C ASN A 172 1.27 -4.57 -6.27
N TYR A 173 0.21 -5.22 -5.83
CA TYR A 173 -1.15 -4.74 -6.06
C TYR A 173 -1.41 -3.41 -5.33
N LEU A 174 -1.06 -3.32 -4.04
CA LEU A 174 -1.26 -2.10 -3.24
C LEU A 174 -0.38 -0.94 -3.70
N SER A 175 0.88 -1.21 -4.08
CA SER A 175 1.78 -0.20 -4.65
C SER A 175 1.26 0.34 -5.98
N ARG A 176 0.70 -0.53 -6.82
CA ARG A 176 0.06 -0.10 -8.07
C ARG A 176 -1.18 0.76 -7.82
N LEU A 177 -2.02 0.40 -6.85
CA LEU A 177 -3.17 1.23 -6.47
C LEU A 177 -2.74 2.60 -5.96
N GLN A 178 -1.66 2.66 -5.17
CA GLN A 178 -1.08 3.92 -4.69
C GLN A 178 -0.66 4.80 -5.87
N ALA A 179 0.16 4.28 -6.77
CA ALA A 179 0.63 5.02 -7.94
C ALA A 179 -0.56 5.53 -8.78
N GLN A 180 -1.53 4.67 -9.11
CA GLN A 180 -2.72 5.07 -9.86
C GLN A 180 -3.54 6.17 -9.17
N THR A 181 -3.64 6.13 -7.83
CA THR A 181 -4.38 7.16 -7.09
C THR A 181 -3.67 8.51 -7.16
N LEU A 182 -2.34 8.53 -7.05
CA LEU A 182 -1.54 9.75 -7.12
C LEU A 182 -1.51 10.32 -8.55
N ASP A 183 -1.32 9.48 -9.55
CA ASP A 183 -1.37 9.87 -10.97
C ASP A 183 -2.73 10.53 -11.33
N GLU A 184 -3.84 9.97 -10.81
CA GLU A 184 -5.17 10.51 -11.02
C GLU A 184 -5.35 11.85 -10.31
N MET A 185 -4.82 12.00 -9.07
CA MET A 185 -4.82 13.29 -8.36
C MET A 185 -4.02 14.35 -9.10
N GLU A 186 -2.83 14.04 -9.57
CA GLU A 186 -1.99 14.95 -10.34
C GLU A 186 -2.67 15.37 -11.63
N ARG A 187 -3.19 14.40 -12.38
CA ARG A 187 -3.88 14.65 -13.66
C ARG A 187 -5.10 15.54 -13.51
N LEU A 188 -5.98 15.23 -12.55
CA LEU A 188 -7.19 16.02 -12.31
C LEU A 188 -6.87 17.35 -11.62
N GLY A 189 -5.88 17.37 -10.72
CA GLY A 189 -5.40 18.58 -10.06
C GLY A 189 -4.90 19.61 -11.08
N THR A 190 -4.12 19.19 -12.06
CA THR A 190 -3.64 20.04 -13.15
C THR A 190 -4.82 20.68 -13.91
N ARG A 191 -5.87 19.91 -14.20
CA ARG A 191 -7.08 20.43 -14.85
C ARG A 191 -7.78 21.53 -14.04
N VAL A 192 -7.92 21.31 -12.73
CA VAL A 192 -8.54 22.32 -11.85
C VAL A 192 -7.65 23.57 -11.73
N LEU A 193 -6.34 23.42 -11.71
CA LEU A 193 -5.39 24.53 -11.73
C LEU A 193 -5.48 25.35 -13.03
N ASP A 194 -5.70 24.69 -14.17
CA ASP A 194 -5.90 25.39 -15.44
C ASP A 194 -7.16 26.26 -15.43
N HIS A 195 -8.25 25.82 -14.77
CA HIS A 195 -9.42 26.68 -14.57
C HIS A 195 -9.10 27.89 -13.69
N ILE A 196 -8.30 27.76 -12.63
CA ILE A 196 -7.84 28.91 -11.83
C ILE A 196 -7.03 29.90 -12.67
N ARG A 197 -6.16 29.40 -13.55
CA ARG A 197 -5.35 30.24 -14.45
C ARG A 197 -6.23 31.01 -15.44
N LEU A 198 -7.22 30.34 -16.03
CA LEU A 198 -8.16 30.94 -16.95
C LEU A 198 -9.03 32.01 -16.28
N ASP A 199 -9.54 31.75 -15.08
CA ASP A 199 -10.33 32.72 -14.32
C ASP A 199 -9.51 33.97 -13.96
N ALA A 200 -8.22 33.77 -13.60
CA ALA A 200 -7.32 34.87 -13.30
C ALA A 200 -7.02 35.76 -14.54
N GLN A 201 -6.90 35.15 -15.73
CA GLN A 201 -6.73 35.89 -16.98
C GLN A 201 -7.99 36.68 -17.37
N ALA A 202 -9.17 36.05 -17.29
CA ALA A 202 -10.45 36.70 -17.61
C ALA A 202 -10.75 37.88 -16.66
N GLY A 203 -10.33 37.80 -15.39
CA GLY A 203 -10.44 38.92 -14.43
C GLY A 203 -9.44 40.03 -14.66
N GLY A 204 -8.27 39.75 -15.27
CA GLY A 204 -7.25 40.75 -15.62
C GLY A 204 -7.60 41.60 -16.83
N ASP A 205 -8.14 40.96 -17.87
CA ASP A 205 -8.54 41.66 -19.11
C ASP A 205 -9.73 42.64 -18.90
N GLY A 206 -10.58 42.38 -17.89
CA GLY A 206 -11.68 43.30 -17.53
C GLY A 206 -11.24 44.59 -16.81
N HIS A 207 -10.01 44.67 -16.31
CA HIS A 207 -9.50 45.84 -15.58
C HIS A 207 -8.67 46.79 -16.47
N GLU A 208 -8.15 46.29 -17.62
CA GLU A 208 -7.43 47.13 -18.59
C GLU A 208 -8.36 47.85 -19.60
N ALA A 209 -9.65 47.45 -19.65
CA ALA A 209 -10.64 48.02 -20.57
C ALA A 209 -11.57 49.08 -19.95
N ALA A 210 -11.35 49.48 -18.69
CA ALA A 210 -12.10 50.52 -17.99
C ALA A 210 -11.21 51.71 -17.63
#